data_7e3b3f6f511d6932ee85b01f9b3a1db8
#
_entry.id   7e3b3f6f511d6932ee85b01f9b3a1db8
#
_cell.length_a   1.000
_cell.length_b   1.000
_cell.length_c   1.000
_cell.angle_alpha   90.00
_cell.angle_beta   90.00
_cell.angle_gamma   90.00
#
_symmetry.space_group_name_H-M   'P 1'
#
loop_
_entity.id
_entity.type
_entity.pdbx_description
1 polymer ?
#
loop_
_entity_poly.entity_id
_entity_poly.type
_entity_poly.pdbx_seq_one_letter_code
_entity_poly.pdbx_strand_id
1 'polypeptide(L)'
;MLPHSNSKLLDSRIKKGNMEEIVVGIDVGTTKVCTLVGRVEDNKSIRIMGVGIEPSEGIKKGIIVDLAAASQAITRSVKKAESTSGLEITSALVSIAGAHVSSVNSRGAAAVNGNVIEQFDVEHAMEQARAVAIPYDREIIHVIQRGFSVDGQDGIRNPKGMHGYRLEVEAHIITASAATVDNLRQCVGAAGVEIQQFVLNPLASGEVVLTEQERQMGVAVCDIGGGTTDLAIYVNGDVWHTMVLSVGGNHVTQDIAHGLRLPLPQAEDVKKQQGYAVRAEVGSEEYFSIRPFGEDRPVQINRQELAHIIEARVAELFSLTLQEIKRSGYDGLLPAGMVLTGGTSALPGIKRVASEVLGLPVRTAQPENLLGLVDRLNSPAYSTGVGLLRWALSMHDQDVSIGHGRRSKGDKRMDFGFVKKLFGRILP
;
A
#
# COMPACT_ATOMS: atom_id res chain seq x y z
N MET A 1 -48.61 54.13 28.41
CA MET A 1 -47.52 54.48 27.47
C MET A 1 -46.39 53.49 27.72
N LEU A 2 -46.24 52.48 26.86
CA LEU A 2 -45.17 51.49 26.86
C LEU A 2 -44.24 51.81 25.70
N PRO A 3 -42.90 51.77 25.85
CA PRO A 3 -41.99 51.83 24.72
C PRO A 3 -41.66 50.46 24.18
N HIS A 4 -41.62 50.39 22.86
CA HIS A 4 -41.29 49.24 22.04
C HIS A 4 -39.86 48.67 22.30
N SER A 5 -39.75 47.37 22.50
CA SER A 5 -38.51 46.64 22.51
C SER A 5 -38.13 46.23 21.09
N ASN A 6 -37.01 46.76 20.60
CA ASN A 6 -36.34 46.33 19.39
C ASN A 6 -35.60 45.04 19.68
N SER A 7 -36.09 43.90 19.17
CA SER A 7 -35.34 42.66 19.09
C SER A 7 -34.45 42.68 17.83
N LYS A 8 -33.18 43.05 17.98
CA LYS A 8 -32.16 42.77 16.97
C LYS A 8 -31.90 41.24 16.94
N LEU A 9 -32.44 40.62 15.92
CA LEU A 9 -32.02 39.29 15.52
C LEU A 9 -30.51 39.31 15.19
N LEU A 10 -29.71 38.71 16.08
CA LEU A 10 -28.33 38.37 15.81
C LEU A 10 -28.30 37.26 14.76
N ASP A 11 -27.99 37.68 13.56
CA ASP A 11 -27.68 36.80 12.43
C ASP A 11 -26.33 36.11 12.75
N SER A 12 -26.39 34.99 13.45
CA SER A 12 -25.24 34.14 13.68
C SER A 12 -24.94 33.35 12.39
N ARG A 13 -24.27 34.01 11.45
CA ARG A 13 -23.51 33.31 10.43
C ARG A 13 -22.40 32.53 11.12
N ILE A 14 -22.71 31.31 11.47
CA ILE A 14 -21.70 30.30 11.79
C ILE A 14 -20.86 30.17 10.52
N LYS A 15 -19.69 30.83 10.50
CA LYS A 15 -18.63 30.47 9.58
C LYS A 15 -18.42 28.98 9.75
N LYS A 16 -18.65 28.17 8.71
CA LYS A 16 -18.14 26.82 8.60
C LYS A 16 -16.62 26.92 8.81
N GLY A 17 -16.16 26.70 10.02
CA GLY A 17 -14.76 26.47 10.28
C GLY A 17 -14.36 25.26 9.44
N ASN A 18 -13.33 25.39 8.59
CA ASN A 18 -12.65 24.26 7.98
C ASN A 18 -12.31 23.29 9.11
N MET A 19 -13.04 22.18 9.22
CA MET A 19 -12.55 21.06 10.02
C MET A 19 -11.31 20.57 9.30
N GLU A 20 -10.14 20.77 9.91
CA GLU A 20 -8.89 20.24 9.41
C GLU A 20 -9.06 18.72 9.29
N GLU A 21 -9.00 18.22 8.08
CA GLU A 21 -9.11 16.79 7.84
C GLU A 21 -7.79 16.10 8.17
N ILE A 22 -7.81 15.24 9.19
CA ILE A 22 -6.65 14.46 9.64
C ILE A 22 -6.77 13.04 9.10
N VAL A 23 -5.71 12.56 8.48
CA VAL A 23 -5.56 11.20 7.97
C VAL A 23 -4.40 10.50 8.69
N VAL A 24 -4.58 9.23 9.04
CA VAL A 24 -3.57 8.45 9.73
C VAL A 24 -3.31 7.15 8.98
N GLY A 25 -2.03 6.84 8.80
CA GLY A 25 -1.57 5.59 8.20
C GLY A 25 -0.62 4.85 9.13
N ILE A 26 -0.82 3.55 9.31
CA ILE A 26 0.08 2.65 10.04
C ILE A 26 0.63 1.62 9.06
N ASP A 27 1.89 1.77 8.71
CA ASP A 27 2.63 0.77 7.91
C ASP A 27 3.25 -0.26 8.85
N VAL A 28 2.73 -1.49 8.79
CA VAL A 28 3.15 -2.61 9.64
C VAL A 28 4.09 -3.53 8.85
N GLY A 29 5.36 -3.15 8.80
CA GLY A 29 6.38 -3.86 8.05
C GLY A 29 7.13 -4.92 8.86
N THR A 30 7.89 -5.79 8.17
CA THR A 30 8.75 -6.83 8.80
C THR A 30 9.98 -6.23 9.51
N THR A 31 10.46 -5.06 9.09
CA THR A 31 11.68 -4.43 9.64
C THR A 31 11.35 -3.26 10.56
N LYS A 32 10.30 -2.51 10.26
CA LYS A 32 9.84 -1.37 11.04
C LYS A 32 8.33 -1.26 11.02
N VAL A 33 7.79 -0.64 12.06
CA VAL A 33 6.41 -0.09 12.09
C VAL A 33 6.52 1.41 11.94
N CYS A 34 5.72 2.00 11.03
CA CYS A 34 5.72 3.43 10.78
C CYS A 34 4.29 3.99 10.85
N THR A 35 4.03 4.85 11.82
CA THR A 35 2.76 5.57 11.97
C THR A 35 2.95 7.01 11.50
N LEU A 36 2.13 7.46 10.56
CA LEU A 36 2.14 8.81 10.03
C LEU A 36 0.79 9.48 10.30
N VAL A 37 0.85 10.73 10.75
CA VAL A 37 -0.31 11.61 10.88
C VAL A 37 -0.18 12.73 9.88
N GLY A 38 -1.14 12.84 8.97
CA GLY A 38 -1.18 13.87 7.93
C GLY A 38 -2.39 14.77 8.08
N ARG A 39 -2.22 16.06 7.78
CA ARG A 39 -3.30 17.02 7.60
C ARG A 39 -3.48 17.28 6.11
N VAL A 40 -4.71 17.20 5.65
CA VAL A 40 -5.07 17.54 4.28
C VAL A 40 -5.14 19.07 4.14
N GLU A 41 -4.39 19.63 3.19
CA GLU A 41 -4.38 21.05 2.87
C GLU A 41 -5.40 21.34 1.73
N ASP A 42 -5.80 22.59 1.56
CA ASP A 42 -6.82 23.02 0.59
C ASP A 42 -6.52 22.59 -0.87
N ASN A 43 -5.25 22.45 -1.22
CA ASN A 43 -4.80 22.00 -2.55
C ASN A 43 -4.68 20.48 -2.68
N LYS A 44 -5.26 19.71 -1.75
CA LYS A 44 -5.14 18.24 -1.65
C LYS A 44 -3.69 17.74 -1.44
N SER A 45 -2.75 18.61 -1.05
CA SER A 45 -1.47 18.14 -0.53
C SER A 45 -1.62 17.67 0.91
N ILE A 46 -0.69 16.84 1.36
CA ILE A 46 -0.68 16.33 2.74
C ILE A 46 0.53 16.92 3.47
N ARG A 47 0.24 17.57 4.60
CA ARG A 47 1.27 18.01 5.54
C ARG A 47 1.45 16.97 6.63
N ILE A 48 2.64 16.41 6.76
CA ILE A 48 2.98 15.46 7.82
C ILE A 48 3.10 16.21 9.15
N MET A 49 2.22 15.86 10.07
CA MET A 49 2.12 16.46 11.42
C MET A 49 2.76 15.59 12.47
N GLY A 50 2.73 14.25 12.30
CA GLY A 50 3.26 13.31 13.25
C GLY A 50 3.95 12.12 12.59
N VAL A 51 5.04 11.67 13.20
CA VAL A 51 5.85 10.54 12.71
C VAL A 51 6.26 9.66 13.89
N GLY A 52 5.84 8.41 13.87
CA GLY A 52 6.27 7.37 14.78
C GLY A 52 6.94 6.24 14.03
N ILE A 53 8.24 6.02 14.23
CA ILE A 53 9.00 4.94 13.60
C ILE A 53 9.64 4.12 14.70
N GLU A 54 9.35 2.81 14.71
CA GLU A 54 9.86 1.84 15.67
C GLU A 54 10.35 0.58 14.95
N PRO A 55 11.37 -0.11 15.49
CA PRO A 55 11.75 -1.43 15.01
C PRO A 55 10.55 -2.38 15.11
N SER A 56 10.37 -3.21 14.09
CA SER A 56 9.33 -4.23 14.09
C SER A 56 9.80 -5.45 14.89
N GLU A 57 8.97 -5.91 15.79
CA GLU A 57 9.16 -7.11 16.59
C GLU A 57 7.94 -8.01 16.42
N GLY A 58 8.11 -9.34 16.47
CA GLY A 58 7.01 -10.30 16.38
C GLY A 58 6.38 -10.43 14.99
N ILE A 59 7.00 -9.85 13.94
CA ILE A 59 6.49 -9.90 12.56
C ILE A 59 7.54 -10.53 11.64
N LYS A 60 7.16 -11.56 10.88
CA LYS A 60 8.00 -12.20 9.87
C LYS A 60 7.26 -12.36 8.56
N LYS A 61 7.87 -11.91 7.46
CA LYS A 61 7.31 -12.02 6.09
C LYS A 61 5.87 -11.50 5.99
N GLY A 62 5.57 -10.39 6.68
CA GLY A 62 4.25 -9.78 6.73
C GLY A 62 3.22 -10.53 7.60
N ILE A 63 3.62 -11.53 8.37
CA ILE A 63 2.75 -12.32 9.24
C ILE A 63 3.16 -12.10 10.71
N ILE A 64 2.18 -11.92 11.59
CA ILE A 64 2.40 -11.83 13.02
C ILE A 64 2.73 -13.22 13.56
N VAL A 65 3.91 -13.37 14.17
CA VAL A 65 4.39 -14.59 14.78
C VAL A 65 4.49 -14.51 16.31
N ASP A 66 4.40 -13.29 16.84
CA ASP A 66 4.33 -13.00 18.27
C ASP A 66 3.41 -11.78 18.47
N LEU A 67 2.20 -12.05 18.96
CA LEU A 67 1.16 -11.04 19.19
C LEU A 67 1.60 -9.97 20.20
N ALA A 68 2.26 -10.36 21.28
CA ALA A 68 2.66 -9.43 22.34
C ALA A 68 3.75 -8.46 21.85
N ALA A 69 4.78 -8.99 21.20
CA ALA A 69 5.86 -8.19 20.65
C ALA A 69 5.36 -7.24 19.54
N ALA A 70 4.51 -7.75 18.63
CA ALA A 70 3.94 -6.95 17.55
C ALA A 70 3.04 -5.82 18.09
N SER A 71 2.14 -6.13 19.06
CA SER A 71 1.28 -5.12 19.69
C SER A 71 2.10 -4.03 20.37
N GLN A 72 3.18 -4.39 21.06
CA GLN A 72 4.05 -3.39 21.70
C GLN A 72 4.78 -2.49 20.68
N ALA A 73 5.29 -3.06 19.59
CA ALA A 73 5.96 -2.29 18.55
C ALA A 73 4.99 -1.30 17.88
N ILE A 74 3.75 -1.74 17.56
CA ILE A 74 2.70 -0.88 17.01
C ILE A 74 2.32 0.21 18.02
N THR A 75 2.10 -0.14 19.28
CA THR A 75 1.73 0.82 20.33
C THR A 75 2.83 1.88 20.52
N ARG A 76 4.11 1.51 20.52
CA ARG A 76 5.22 2.47 20.61
C ARG A 76 5.23 3.42 19.40
N SER A 77 5.00 2.89 18.17
CA SER A 77 4.93 3.69 16.95
C SER A 77 3.77 4.69 16.99
N VAL A 78 2.57 4.25 17.40
CA VAL A 78 1.38 5.12 17.56
C VAL A 78 1.65 6.23 18.57
N LYS A 79 2.08 5.90 19.79
CA LYS A 79 2.38 6.88 20.84
C LYS A 79 3.43 7.91 20.42
N LYS A 80 4.41 7.51 19.65
CA LYS A 80 5.43 8.42 19.12
C LYS A 80 4.86 9.37 18.08
N ALA A 81 3.95 8.89 17.21
CA ALA A 81 3.24 9.72 16.25
C ALA A 81 2.30 10.71 16.96
N GLU A 82 1.58 10.28 18.01
CA GLU A 82 0.76 11.14 18.87
C GLU A 82 1.60 12.22 19.54
N SER A 83 2.73 11.84 20.14
CA SER A 83 3.65 12.79 20.79
C SER A 83 4.20 13.84 19.84
N THR A 84 4.48 13.48 18.56
CA THR A 84 5.02 14.42 17.57
C THR A 84 3.94 15.27 16.90
N SER A 85 2.70 14.79 16.77
CA SER A 85 1.58 15.53 16.21
C SER A 85 0.81 16.36 17.24
N GLY A 86 0.84 15.97 18.51
CA GLY A 86 -0.02 16.51 19.55
C GLY A 86 -1.49 16.07 19.45
N LEU A 87 -1.78 15.06 18.62
CA LEU A 87 -3.13 14.55 18.35
C LEU A 87 -3.28 13.13 18.88
N GLU A 88 -4.44 12.80 19.42
CA GLU A 88 -4.81 11.42 19.75
C GLU A 88 -5.23 10.66 18.49
N ILE A 89 -4.74 9.44 18.31
CA ILE A 89 -5.03 8.60 17.15
C ILE A 89 -6.10 7.58 17.52
N THR A 90 -7.31 7.80 17.06
CA THR A 90 -8.46 6.90 17.32
C THR A 90 -8.74 5.94 16.18
N SER A 91 -8.35 6.29 14.94
CA SER A 91 -8.56 5.45 13.77
C SER A 91 -7.46 5.64 12.72
N ALA A 92 -7.19 4.62 11.91
CA ALA A 92 -6.15 4.67 10.89
C ALA A 92 -6.43 3.73 9.72
N LEU A 93 -5.80 4.02 8.56
CA LEU A 93 -5.56 3.05 7.50
C LEU A 93 -4.35 2.20 7.88
N VAL A 94 -4.41 0.89 7.62
CA VAL A 94 -3.35 -0.03 8.01
C VAL A 94 -2.85 -0.80 6.79
N SER A 95 -1.54 -0.85 6.60
CA SER A 95 -0.94 -1.62 5.52
C SER A 95 -1.06 -3.13 5.77
N ILE A 96 -1.22 -3.91 4.69
CA ILE A 96 -1.20 -5.37 4.75
C ILE A 96 -0.33 -5.92 3.63
N ALA A 97 0.51 -6.91 3.98
CA ALA A 97 1.36 -7.65 3.06
C ALA A 97 1.57 -9.07 3.60
N GLY A 98 2.08 -9.96 2.78
CA GLY A 98 2.43 -11.32 3.19
C GLY A 98 1.88 -12.39 2.25
N ALA A 99 2.46 -13.60 2.29
CA ALA A 99 2.09 -14.71 1.41
C ALA A 99 0.65 -15.24 1.60
N HIS A 100 -0.03 -14.78 2.64
CA HIS A 100 -1.43 -15.08 2.89
C HIS A 100 -2.39 -14.25 2.02
N VAL A 101 -1.89 -13.22 1.33
CA VAL A 101 -2.65 -12.43 0.36
C VAL A 101 -2.71 -13.18 -0.97
N SER A 102 -3.87 -13.21 -1.59
CA SER A 102 -4.07 -13.70 -2.96
C SER A 102 -5.13 -12.86 -3.67
N SER A 103 -5.13 -12.92 -4.98
CA SER A 103 -6.11 -12.19 -5.77
C SER A 103 -6.75 -13.07 -6.83
N VAL A 104 -7.96 -12.70 -7.24
CA VAL A 104 -8.73 -13.34 -8.32
C VAL A 104 -9.48 -12.28 -9.11
N ASN A 105 -9.56 -12.46 -10.42
CA ASN A 105 -10.40 -11.62 -11.26
C ASN A 105 -11.79 -12.26 -11.37
N SER A 106 -12.82 -11.46 -11.20
CA SER A 106 -14.21 -11.87 -11.29
C SER A 106 -14.99 -10.97 -12.24
N ARG A 107 -16.04 -11.52 -12.85
CA ARG A 107 -16.99 -10.77 -13.70
C ARG A 107 -18.37 -10.81 -13.06
N GLY A 108 -18.99 -9.65 -12.99
CA GLY A 108 -20.38 -9.52 -12.60
C GLY A 108 -21.21 -8.95 -13.74
N ALA A 109 -22.47 -9.33 -13.85
CA ALA A 109 -23.36 -8.83 -14.86
C ALA A 109 -24.71 -8.44 -14.27
N ALA A 110 -25.29 -7.35 -14.78
CA ALA A 110 -26.63 -6.87 -14.45
C ALA A 110 -27.43 -6.61 -15.72
N ALA A 111 -28.70 -6.97 -15.69
CA ALA A 111 -29.65 -6.51 -16.72
C ALA A 111 -30.04 -5.06 -16.45
N VAL A 112 -30.01 -4.22 -17.48
CA VAL A 112 -30.36 -2.80 -17.40
C VAL A 112 -31.84 -2.59 -17.55
N ASN A 113 -32.50 -2.05 -16.55
CA ASN A 113 -33.93 -1.73 -16.62
C ASN A 113 -34.10 -0.32 -17.21
N GLY A 114 -34.86 -0.21 -18.31
CA GLY A 114 -35.16 1.09 -18.95
C GLY A 114 -34.18 1.56 -20.02
N ASN A 115 -33.28 0.70 -20.50
CA ASN A 115 -32.31 0.95 -21.59
C ASN A 115 -31.29 2.06 -21.37
N VAL A 116 -31.23 2.66 -20.20
CA VAL A 116 -30.21 3.63 -19.80
C VAL A 116 -29.59 3.15 -18.50
N ILE A 117 -28.27 3.03 -18.49
CA ILE A 117 -27.52 2.52 -17.33
C ILE A 117 -27.52 3.57 -16.22
N GLU A 118 -28.03 3.21 -15.06
CA GLU A 118 -28.05 4.01 -13.86
C GLU A 118 -27.01 3.52 -12.82
N GLN A 119 -26.84 4.30 -11.77
CA GLN A 119 -25.91 3.95 -10.67
C GLN A 119 -26.27 2.62 -10.01
N PHE A 120 -27.56 2.30 -9.89
CA PHE A 120 -28.05 1.03 -9.34
C PHE A 120 -27.59 -0.18 -10.17
N ASP A 121 -27.57 -0.06 -11.51
CA ASP A 121 -27.10 -1.16 -12.39
C ASP A 121 -25.61 -1.43 -12.19
N VAL A 122 -24.81 -0.35 -11.99
CA VAL A 122 -23.39 -0.45 -11.69
C VAL A 122 -23.16 -1.14 -10.34
N GLU A 123 -23.88 -0.72 -9.29
CA GLU A 123 -23.81 -1.33 -7.97
C GLU A 123 -24.20 -2.80 -8.01
N HIS A 124 -25.28 -3.14 -8.73
CA HIS A 124 -25.74 -4.53 -8.88
C HIS A 124 -24.71 -5.39 -9.64
N ALA A 125 -24.14 -4.89 -10.73
CA ALA A 125 -23.07 -5.61 -11.44
C ALA A 125 -21.85 -5.85 -10.54
N MET A 126 -21.47 -4.86 -9.74
CA MET A 126 -20.38 -4.99 -8.76
C MET A 126 -20.70 -5.98 -7.64
N GLU A 127 -21.93 -6.03 -7.15
CA GLU A 127 -22.38 -7.05 -6.17
C GLU A 127 -22.27 -8.46 -6.76
N GLN A 128 -22.69 -8.65 -8.03
CA GLN A 128 -22.53 -9.93 -8.70
C GLN A 128 -21.05 -10.32 -8.87
N ALA A 129 -20.16 -9.36 -9.17
CA ALA A 129 -18.73 -9.63 -9.24
C ALA A 129 -18.14 -10.03 -7.87
N ARG A 130 -18.68 -9.46 -6.77
CA ARG A 130 -18.28 -9.83 -5.40
C ARG A 130 -18.77 -11.20 -4.96
N ALA A 131 -19.83 -11.71 -5.56
CA ALA A 131 -20.43 -13.01 -5.22
C ALA A 131 -19.58 -14.23 -5.65
N VAL A 132 -18.29 -14.02 -5.94
CA VAL A 132 -17.34 -15.11 -6.21
C VAL A 132 -17.18 -15.98 -4.96
N ALA A 133 -17.10 -17.30 -5.16
CA ALA A 133 -16.88 -18.25 -4.08
C ALA A 133 -15.50 -18.04 -3.46
N ILE A 134 -15.46 -17.42 -2.29
CA ILE A 134 -14.26 -17.22 -1.51
C ILE A 134 -14.23 -18.28 -0.39
N PRO A 135 -13.09 -18.96 -0.16
CA PRO A 135 -12.95 -19.89 0.96
C PRO A 135 -13.32 -19.21 2.30
N TYR A 136 -13.97 -19.94 3.19
CA TYR A 136 -14.46 -19.41 4.49
C TYR A 136 -13.35 -18.88 5.42
N ASP A 137 -12.10 -19.32 5.20
CA ASP A 137 -10.92 -18.91 5.96
C ASP A 137 -10.26 -17.64 5.38
N ARG A 138 -10.92 -16.96 4.41
CA ARG A 138 -10.40 -15.76 3.76
C ARG A 138 -11.37 -14.58 3.92
N GLU A 139 -10.80 -13.40 4.02
CA GLU A 139 -11.49 -12.10 4.07
C GLU A 139 -11.16 -11.28 2.81
N ILE A 140 -12.16 -10.59 2.25
CA ILE A 140 -11.95 -9.65 1.15
C ILE A 140 -11.33 -8.37 1.71
N ILE A 141 -10.17 -8.01 1.20
CA ILE A 141 -9.46 -6.78 1.56
C ILE A 141 -9.82 -5.66 0.57
N HIS A 142 -9.81 -5.96 -0.75
CA HIS A 142 -10.16 -5.01 -1.79
C HIS A 142 -11.02 -5.64 -2.87
N VAL A 143 -11.93 -4.83 -3.42
CA VAL A 143 -12.64 -5.10 -4.67
C VAL A 143 -12.39 -3.91 -5.58
N ILE A 144 -11.52 -4.07 -6.57
CA ILE A 144 -11.09 -3.00 -7.46
C ILE A 144 -11.78 -3.22 -8.82
N GLN A 145 -12.57 -2.24 -9.23
CA GLN A 145 -13.15 -2.21 -10.57
C GLN A 145 -12.04 -2.05 -11.60
N ARG A 146 -12.08 -2.79 -12.70
CA ARG A 146 -11.10 -2.74 -13.79
C ARG A 146 -11.66 -2.12 -15.07
N GLY A 147 -12.95 -2.29 -15.35
CA GLY A 147 -13.60 -1.79 -16.54
C GLY A 147 -15.00 -2.35 -16.67
N PHE A 148 -15.74 -1.79 -17.60
CA PHE A 148 -17.09 -2.22 -17.93
C PHE A 148 -17.19 -2.67 -19.38
N SER A 149 -18.19 -3.55 -19.63
CA SER A 149 -18.68 -3.90 -20.96
C SER A 149 -20.19 -3.64 -21.02
N VAL A 150 -20.65 -3.02 -22.08
CA VAL A 150 -22.08 -2.79 -22.34
C VAL A 150 -22.46 -3.50 -23.62
N ASP A 151 -23.39 -4.44 -23.54
CA ASP A 151 -23.87 -5.26 -24.67
C ASP A 151 -22.73 -5.92 -25.48
N GLY A 152 -21.63 -6.31 -24.76
CA GLY A 152 -20.46 -6.94 -25.36
C GLY A 152 -19.39 -5.94 -25.89
N GLN A 153 -19.59 -4.63 -25.73
CA GLN A 153 -18.58 -3.63 -26.04
C GLN A 153 -17.71 -3.39 -24.82
N ASP A 154 -16.48 -3.86 -24.86
CA ASP A 154 -15.48 -3.72 -23.80
C ASP A 154 -14.82 -2.33 -23.75
N GLY A 155 -14.06 -2.05 -22.68
CA GLY A 155 -13.22 -0.86 -22.54
C GLY A 155 -13.97 0.40 -22.10
N ILE A 156 -15.18 0.25 -21.56
CA ILE A 156 -15.98 1.35 -21.05
C ILE A 156 -15.53 1.68 -19.62
N ARG A 157 -15.17 2.95 -19.38
CA ARG A 157 -14.74 3.44 -18.07
C ARG A 157 -15.89 3.93 -17.19
N ASN A 158 -16.84 4.64 -17.81
CA ASN A 158 -18.02 5.14 -17.11
C ASN A 158 -19.27 4.81 -17.92
N PRO A 159 -20.00 3.74 -17.56
CA PRO A 159 -21.20 3.31 -18.29
C PRO A 159 -22.43 4.14 -17.95
N LYS A 160 -22.41 4.93 -16.85
CA LYS A 160 -23.59 5.69 -16.38
C LYS A 160 -24.10 6.67 -17.43
N GLY A 161 -25.38 6.57 -17.76
CA GLY A 161 -26.04 7.38 -18.78
C GLY A 161 -25.91 6.84 -20.20
N MET A 162 -25.17 5.75 -20.41
CA MET A 162 -25.12 5.05 -21.70
C MET A 162 -26.39 4.21 -21.92
N HIS A 163 -26.76 4.03 -23.18
CA HIS A 163 -27.80 3.09 -23.56
C HIS A 163 -27.27 1.66 -23.66
N GLY A 164 -27.99 0.71 -23.13
CA GLY A 164 -27.66 -0.70 -23.19
C GLY A 164 -28.65 -1.56 -22.43
N TYR A 165 -28.60 -2.87 -22.66
CA TYR A 165 -29.48 -3.85 -22.04
C TYR A 165 -28.75 -4.70 -21.00
N ARG A 166 -27.44 -4.84 -21.14
CA ARG A 166 -26.59 -5.66 -20.26
C ARG A 166 -25.32 -4.93 -19.92
N LEU A 167 -25.12 -4.70 -18.63
CA LEU A 167 -23.89 -4.17 -18.08
C LEU A 167 -23.08 -5.30 -17.46
N GLU A 168 -21.81 -5.41 -17.85
CA GLU A 168 -20.84 -6.28 -17.20
C GLU A 168 -19.73 -5.44 -16.57
N VAL A 169 -19.17 -5.91 -15.46
CA VAL A 169 -18.02 -5.33 -14.79
C VAL A 169 -16.96 -6.39 -14.56
N GLU A 170 -15.72 -6.05 -14.81
CA GLU A 170 -14.57 -6.82 -14.36
C GLU A 170 -14.05 -6.23 -13.04
N ALA A 171 -13.85 -7.08 -12.04
CA ALA A 171 -13.31 -6.71 -10.75
C ALA A 171 -12.08 -7.55 -10.38
N HIS A 172 -11.06 -6.89 -9.83
CA HIS A 172 -9.91 -7.53 -9.20
C HIS A 172 -10.18 -7.62 -7.71
N ILE A 173 -10.33 -8.83 -7.19
CA ILE A 173 -10.67 -9.11 -5.79
C ILE A 173 -9.42 -9.58 -5.08
N ILE A 174 -9.02 -8.86 -4.04
CA ILE A 174 -7.88 -9.19 -3.20
C ILE A 174 -8.40 -9.72 -1.87
N THR A 175 -7.91 -10.89 -1.49
CA THR A 175 -8.29 -11.57 -0.26
C THR A 175 -7.06 -11.89 0.59
N ALA A 176 -7.24 -12.02 1.89
CA ALA A 176 -6.21 -12.45 2.82
C ALA A 176 -6.73 -13.53 3.77
N SER A 177 -5.86 -14.28 4.43
CA SER A 177 -6.27 -15.22 5.48
C SER A 177 -6.96 -14.46 6.63
N ALA A 178 -8.20 -14.83 6.97
CA ALA A 178 -8.99 -14.21 8.01
C ALA A 178 -8.25 -14.22 9.36
N ALA A 179 -7.64 -15.34 9.74
CA ALA A 179 -6.88 -15.44 10.99
C ALA A 179 -5.68 -14.47 11.04
N THR A 180 -5.00 -14.25 9.91
CA THR A 180 -3.87 -13.31 9.85
C THR A 180 -4.36 -11.86 9.95
N VAL A 181 -5.48 -11.54 9.29
CA VAL A 181 -6.13 -10.22 9.37
C VAL A 181 -6.59 -9.95 10.80
N ASP A 182 -7.22 -10.93 11.47
CA ASP A 182 -7.68 -10.79 12.85
C ASP A 182 -6.53 -10.60 13.84
N ASN A 183 -5.41 -11.30 13.66
CA ASN A 183 -4.21 -11.08 14.47
C ASN A 183 -3.68 -9.64 14.31
N LEU A 184 -3.66 -9.11 13.09
CA LEU A 184 -3.24 -7.73 12.84
C LEU A 184 -4.25 -6.73 13.45
N ARG A 185 -5.55 -7.01 13.31
CA ARG A 185 -6.63 -6.20 13.92
C ARG A 185 -6.48 -6.16 15.44
N GLN A 186 -6.18 -7.30 16.07
CA GLN A 186 -5.94 -7.38 17.51
C GLN A 186 -4.71 -6.55 17.93
N CYS A 187 -3.61 -6.62 17.18
CA CYS A 187 -2.39 -5.86 17.50
C CYS A 187 -2.60 -4.36 17.39
N VAL A 188 -3.32 -3.87 16.37
CA VAL A 188 -3.63 -2.45 16.20
C VAL A 188 -4.65 -1.99 17.25
N GLY A 189 -5.67 -2.81 17.53
CA GLY A 189 -6.65 -2.56 18.59
C GLY A 189 -6.04 -2.44 19.98
N ALA A 190 -4.95 -3.18 20.27
CA ALA A 190 -4.20 -3.08 21.51
C ALA A 190 -3.53 -1.70 21.69
N ALA A 191 -3.30 -0.94 20.62
CA ALA A 191 -2.84 0.45 20.66
C ALA A 191 -3.99 1.46 20.85
N GLY A 192 -5.25 1.01 20.96
CA GLY A 192 -6.43 1.87 21.04
C GLY A 192 -6.92 2.42 19.70
N VAL A 193 -6.43 1.89 18.58
CA VAL A 193 -6.73 2.41 17.24
C VAL A 193 -7.73 1.50 16.52
N GLU A 194 -8.81 2.08 15.98
CA GLU A 194 -9.77 1.41 15.10
C GLU A 194 -9.22 1.39 13.68
N ILE A 195 -9.32 0.27 12.98
CA ILE A 195 -8.90 0.14 11.60
C ILE A 195 -10.04 0.57 10.69
N GLN A 196 -9.83 1.66 9.94
CA GLN A 196 -10.79 2.14 8.93
C GLN A 196 -10.80 1.21 7.72
N GLN A 197 -9.61 0.86 7.22
CA GLN A 197 -9.42 -0.05 6.10
C GLN A 197 -8.01 -0.64 6.13
N PHE A 198 -7.89 -1.89 5.70
CA PHE A 198 -6.60 -2.46 5.30
C PHE A 198 -6.29 -2.07 3.85
N VAL A 199 -5.04 -1.69 3.60
CA VAL A 199 -4.57 -1.33 2.25
C VAL A 199 -3.37 -2.20 1.89
N LEU A 200 -3.44 -2.87 0.74
CA LEU A 200 -2.33 -3.69 0.26
C LEU A 200 -1.11 -2.82 -0.08
N ASN A 201 0.07 -3.22 0.37
CA ASN A 201 1.31 -2.44 0.25
C ASN A 201 1.58 -1.86 -1.14
N PRO A 202 1.58 -2.64 -2.25
CA PRO A 202 1.89 -2.11 -3.56
C PRO A 202 0.80 -1.17 -4.11
N LEU A 203 -0.42 -1.23 -3.58
CA LEU A 203 -1.45 -0.24 -3.90
C LEU A 203 -1.15 1.09 -3.21
N ALA A 204 -0.83 1.04 -1.92
CA ALA A 204 -0.44 2.24 -1.16
C ALA A 204 0.83 2.87 -1.73
N SER A 205 1.92 2.11 -1.89
CA SER A 205 3.18 2.64 -2.41
C SER A 205 3.03 3.16 -3.84
N GLY A 206 2.21 2.50 -4.68
CA GLY A 206 1.87 2.95 -6.03
C GLY A 206 1.28 4.36 -6.08
N GLU A 207 0.50 4.79 -5.08
CA GLU A 207 -0.08 6.13 -5.01
C GLU A 207 0.96 7.25 -4.95
N VAL A 208 2.16 6.97 -4.46
CA VAL A 208 3.22 7.98 -4.33
C VAL A 208 4.34 7.84 -5.35
N VAL A 209 4.56 6.66 -5.91
CA VAL A 209 5.73 6.40 -6.75
C VAL A 209 5.41 6.31 -8.25
N LEU A 210 4.15 6.13 -8.61
CA LEU A 210 3.71 6.06 -10.01
C LEU A 210 3.12 7.37 -10.48
N THR A 211 3.46 7.75 -11.71
CA THR A 211 2.78 8.82 -12.43
C THR A 211 1.50 8.29 -13.10
N GLU A 212 0.54 9.18 -13.34
CA GLU A 212 -0.67 8.82 -14.08
C GLU A 212 -0.38 8.32 -15.49
N GLN A 213 0.64 8.89 -16.15
CA GLN A 213 1.06 8.45 -17.49
C GLN A 213 1.59 7.01 -17.47
N GLU A 214 2.40 6.64 -16.47
CA GLU A 214 2.89 5.26 -16.33
C GLU A 214 1.74 4.28 -16.10
N ARG A 215 0.78 4.63 -15.22
CA ARG A 215 -0.40 3.80 -14.98
C ARG A 215 -1.21 3.59 -16.26
N GLN A 216 -1.39 4.64 -17.08
CA GLN A 216 -2.11 4.55 -18.34
C GLN A 216 -1.38 3.70 -19.38
N MET A 217 -0.05 3.83 -19.47
CA MET A 217 0.76 3.11 -20.44
C MET A 217 0.93 1.62 -20.11
N GLY A 218 0.86 1.26 -18.86
CA GLY A 218 1.18 -0.09 -18.36
C GLY A 218 2.52 -0.13 -17.64
N VAL A 219 2.47 -0.35 -16.32
CA VAL A 219 3.62 -0.35 -15.42
C VAL A 219 3.44 -1.37 -14.31
N ALA A 220 4.53 -1.94 -13.82
CA ALA A 220 4.56 -2.68 -12.58
C ALA A 220 5.20 -1.85 -11.47
N VAL A 221 4.58 -1.74 -10.31
CA VAL A 221 5.23 -1.28 -9.08
C VAL A 221 5.70 -2.49 -8.29
N CYS A 222 6.95 -2.45 -7.82
CA CYS A 222 7.57 -3.51 -7.04
C CYS A 222 8.12 -2.91 -5.74
N ASP A 223 7.41 -3.15 -4.64
CA ASP A 223 7.78 -2.71 -3.30
C ASP A 223 8.61 -3.82 -2.63
N ILE A 224 9.92 -3.60 -2.52
CA ILE A 224 10.85 -4.59 -1.96
C ILE A 224 11.13 -4.24 -0.51
N GLY A 225 10.37 -4.87 0.38
CA GLY A 225 10.52 -4.74 1.83
C GLY A 225 11.66 -5.60 2.40
N GLY A 226 11.68 -5.72 3.72
CA GLY A 226 12.62 -6.63 4.39
C GLY A 226 12.22 -8.10 4.27
N GLY A 227 10.93 -8.42 4.41
CA GLY A 227 10.42 -9.80 4.43
C GLY A 227 9.69 -10.23 3.17
N THR A 228 9.14 -9.28 2.43
CA THR A 228 8.30 -9.50 1.24
C THR A 228 8.74 -8.62 0.09
N THR A 229 8.33 -9.02 -1.12
CA THR A 229 8.31 -8.21 -2.33
C THR A 229 6.89 -8.21 -2.84
N ASP A 230 6.30 -7.03 -2.88
CA ASP A 230 4.90 -6.80 -3.18
C ASP A 230 4.78 -6.16 -4.57
N LEU A 231 4.01 -6.78 -5.47
CA LEU A 231 3.85 -6.36 -6.86
C LEU A 231 2.40 -5.94 -7.13
N ALA A 232 2.23 -4.83 -7.86
CA ALA A 232 0.97 -4.51 -8.53
C ALA A 232 1.25 -4.11 -9.99
N ILE A 233 0.41 -4.59 -10.90
CA ILE A 233 0.44 -4.28 -12.33
C ILE A 233 -0.72 -3.36 -12.65
N TYR A 234 -0.41 -2.23 -13.26
CA TYR A 234 -1.36 -1.24 -13.74
C TYR A 234 -1.38 -1.22 -15.27
N VAL A 235 -2.55 -1.23 -15.87
CA VAL A 235 -2.77 -1.09 -17.31
C VAL A 235 -3.99 -0.20 -17.52
N ASN A 236 -3.91 0.77 -18.42
CA ASN A 236 -4.98 1.72 -18.69
C ASN A 236 -5.47 2.50 -17.46
N GLY A 237 -4.60 2.69 -16.45
CA GLY A 237 -4.91 3.37 -15.21
C GLY A 237 -5.43 2.47 -14.08
N ASP A 238 -5.86 1.25 -14.39
CA ASP A 238 -6.48 0.34 -13.44
C ASP A 238 -5.52 -0.75 -12.96
N VAL A 239 -5.77 -1.29 -11.75
CA VAL A 239 -5.01 -2.43 -11.20
C VAL A 239 -5.49 -3.72 -11.84
N TRP A 240 -4.59 -4.41 -12.53
CA TRP A 240 -4.90 -5.64 -13.25
C TRP A 240 -4.44 -6.90 -12.55
N HIS A 241 -3.36 -6.81 -11.78
CA HIS A 241 -2.83 -7.94 -11.03
C HIS A 241 -2.10 -7.46 -9.78
N THR A 242 -2.19 -8.24 -8.70
CA THR A 242 -1.43 -8.03 -7.47
C THR A 242 -0.88 -9.34 -6.96
N MET A 243 0.31 -9.29 -6.38
CA MET A 243 0.99 -10.48 -5.88
C MET A 243 1.97 -10.13 -4.76
N VAL A 244 2.21 -11.07 -3.88
CA VAL A 244 3.20 -10.97 -2.80
C VAL A 244 4.14 -12.15 -2.84
N LEU A 245 5.44 -11.89 -2.96
CA LEU A 245 6.52 -12.86 -2.80
C LEU A 245 7.06 -12.80 -1.37
N SER A 246 7.24 -13.95 -0.74
CA SER A 246 7.85 -14.07 0.60
C SER A 246 9.38 -14.00 0.58
N VAL A 247 9.91 -13.15 -0.30
CA VAL A 247 11.35 -12.87 -0.46
C VAL A 247 11.56 -11.36 -0.37
N GLY A 248 12.61 -10.91 0.32
CA GLY A 248 12.93 -9.49 0.47
C GLY A 248 14.35 -9.30 1.00
N GLY A 249 14.68 -8.11 1.44
CA GLY A 249 16.03 -7.72 1.86
C GLY A 249 16.64 -8.54 3.01
N ASN A 250 15.82 -9.14 3.87
CA ASN A 250 16.31 -10.02 4.93
C ASN A 250 16.92 -11.32 4.39
N HIS A 251 16.53 -11.78 3.20
CA HIS A 251 17.15 -12.93 2.57
C HIS A 251 18.57 -12.58 2.10
N VAL A 252 18.78 -11.38 1.56
CA VAL A 252 20.12 -10.87 1.26
C VAL A 252 20.97 -10.83 2.53
N THR A 253 20.42 -10.32 3.65
CA THR A 253 21.11 -10.28 4.94
C THR A 253 21.47 -11.67 5.44
N GLN A 254 20.55 -12.65 5.29
CA GLN A 254 20.80 -14.04 5.68
C GLN A 254 21.92 -14.67 4.84
N ASP A 255 21.94 -14.44 3.52
CA ASP A 255 23.01 -14.96 2.65
C ASP A 255 24.37 -14.37 3.01
N ILE A 256 24.42 -13.06 3.30
CA ILE A 256 25.65 -12.41 3.81
C ILE A 256 26.08 -13.01 5.15
N ALA A 257 25.12 -13.21 6.08
CA ALA A 257 25.41 -13.81 7.38
C ALA A 257 25.97 -15.23 7.23
N HIS A 258 25.44 -16.05 6.34
CA HIS A 258 25.93 -17.38 6.05
C HIS A 258 27.29 -17.37 5.33
N GLY A 259 27.41 -16.59 4.26
CA GLY A 259 28.62 -16.52 3.43
C GLY A 259 29.83 -15.97 4.19
N LEU A 260 29.62 -14.95 5.01
CA LEU A 260 30.69 -14.30 5.79
C LEU A 260 30.75 -14.72 7.25
N ARG A 261 29.92 -15.69 7.67
CA ARG A 261 29.80 -16.21 9.06
C ARG A 261 29.59 -15.10 10.09
N LEU A 262 28.65 -14.18 9.83
CA LEU A 262 28.35 -13.03 10.67
C LEU A 262 27.05 -13.19 11.47
N PRO A 263 26.93 -12.56 12.65
CA PRO A 263 25.64 -12.32 13.28
C PRO A 263 24.72 -11.52 12.35
N LEU A 264 23.40 -11.83 12.33
CA LEU A 264 22.44 -11.15 11.46
C LEU A 264 22.47 -9.62 11.55
N PRO A 265 22.56 -8.98 12.77
CA PRO A 265 22.66 -7.53 12.85
C PRO A 265 23.91 -6.97 12.14
N GLN A 266 25.05 -7.63 12.31
CA GLN A 266 26.30 -7.23 11.65
C GLN A 266 26.23 -7.43 10.12
N ALA A 267 25.62 -8.51 9.67
CA ALA A 267 25.39 -8.75 8.23
C ALA A 267 24.48 -7.68 7.62
N GLU A 268 23.46 -7.22 8.36
CA GLU A 268 22.59 -6.11 7.93
C GLU A 268 23.36 -4.79 7.83
N ASP A 269 24.25 -4.50 8.78
CA ASP A 269 25.10 -3.31 8.74
C ASP A 269 26.08 -3.37 7.57
N VAL A 270 26.70 -4.53 7.33
CA VAL A 270 27.59 -4.77 6.17
C VAL A 270 26.83 -4.58 4.86
N LYS A 271 25.62 -5.12 4.75
CA LYS A 271 24.74 -4.92 3.57
C LYS A 271 24.50 -3.44 3.30
N LYS A 272 24.14 -2.67 4.34
CA LYS A 272 23.83 -1.23 4.23
C LYS A 272 25.03 -0.37 3.90
N GLN A 273 26.21 -0.69 4.46
CA GLN A 273 27.39 0.16 4.35
C GLN A 273 28.28 -0.20 3.16
N GLN A 274 28.40 -1.49 2.86
CA GLN A 274 29.35 -2.03 1.87
C GLN A 274 28.66 -2.69 0.67
N GLY A 275 27.35 -2.94 0.77
CA GLY A 275 26.60 -3.70 -0.23
C GLY A 275 26.52 -3.02 -1.60
N TYR A 276 26.68 -3.83 -2.64
CA TYR A 276 26.48 -3.44 -4.02
C TYR A 276 25.91 -4.66 -4.79
N ALA A 277 24.92 -4.45 -5.65
CA ALA A 277 24.21 -5.56 -6.30
C ALA A 277 24.85 -6.02 -7.61
N VAL A 278 25.91 -5.37 -8.11
CA VAL A 278 26.59 -5.71 -9.37
C VAL A 278 28.07 -5.91 -9.08
N ARG A 279 28.53 -7.15 -9.07
CA ARG A 279 29.93 -7.51 -8.77
C ARG A 279 30.93 -6.81 -9.70
N ALA A 280 30.61 -6.74 -11.01
CA ALA A 280 31.51 -6.18 -12.01
C ALA A 280 31.77 -4.67 -11.87
N GLU A 281 30.94 -3.95 -11.09
CA GLU A 281 31.09 -2.51 -10.82
C GLU A 281 31.86 -2.21 -9.54
N VAL A 282 32.25 -3.24 -8.77
CA VAL A 282 33.07 -3.10 -7.56
C VAL A 282 34.55 -3.28 -7.90
N GLY A 283 35.39 -2.40 -7.42
CA GLY A 283 36.84 -2.49 -7.64
C GLY A 283 37.47 -3.76 -7.05
N SER A 284 38.41 -4.36 -7.76
CA SER A 284 39.09 -5.60 -7.33
C SER A 284 39.90 -5.44 -6.05
N GLU A 285 40.36 -4.22 -5.78
CA GLU A 285 41.19 -3.86 -4.62
C GLU A 285 40.40 -3.21 -3.48
N GLU A 286 39.07 -3.29 -3.49
CA GLU A 286 38.22 -2.78 -2.42
C GLU A 286 38.03 -3.84 -1.33
N TYR A 287 38.51 -3.53 -0.10
CA TYR A 287 38.42 -4.42 1.06
C TYR A 287 37.77 -3.71 2.24
N PHE A 288 37.09 -4.48 3.07
CA PHE A 288 36.53 -4.02 4.35
C PHE A 288 36.76 -5.07 5.43
N SER A 289 36.78 -4.62 6.70
CA SER A 289 37.05 -5.50 7.83
C SER A 289 35.75 -5.96 8.49
N ILE A 290 35.68 -7.25 8.78
CA ILE A 290 34.59 -7.86 9.57
C ILE A 290 35.19 -8.72 10.70
N ARG A 291 34.35 -9.10 11.64
CA ARG A 291 34.72 -10.10 12.68
C ARG A 291 33.73 -11.29 12.60
N PRO A 292 34.11 -12.35 11.87
CA PRO A 292 33.30 -13.56 11.79
C PRO A 292 33.20 -14.30 13.13
N PHE A 293 32.22 -15.19 13.26
CA PHE A 293 32.14 -16.09 14.41
C PHE A 293 33.41 -16.92 14.56
N GLY A 294 33.92 -17.00 15.78
CA GLY A 294 35.13 -17.79 16.12
C GLY A 294 36.47 -17.12 15.79
N GLU A 295 36.44 -15.88 15.26
CA GLU A 295 37.66 -15.12 14.97
C GLU A 295 37.90 -14.03 16.00
N ASP A 296 39.09 -14.06 16.63
CA ASP A 296 39.52 -13.06 17.62
C ASP A 296 39.96 -11.74 16.94
N ARG A 297 40.37 -11.81 15.69
CA ARG A 297 40.88 -10.66 14.92
C ARG A 297 39.98 -10.34 13.73
N PRO A 298 39.94 -9.05 13.34
CA PRO A 298 39.25 -8.65 12.12
C PRO A 298 39.87 -9.35 10.89
N VAL A 299 38.99 -9.84 9.99
CA VAL A 299 39.35 -10.44 8.71
C VAL A 299 39.02 -9.45 7.61
N GLN A 300 39.92 -9.32 6.63
CA GLN A 300 39.70 -8.50 5.43
C GLN A 300 38.90 -9.31 4.39
N ILE A 301 37.80 -8.76 3.94
CA ILE A 301 36.95 -9.35 2.92
C ILE A 301 37.00 -8.46 1.66
N ASN A 302 37.16 -9.09 0.51
CA ASN A 302 37.07 -8.37 -0.76
C ASN A 302 35.59 -8.00 -1.01
N ARG A 303 35.34 -6.72 -1.31
CA ARG A 303 33.98 -6.21 -1.55
C ARG A 303 33.30 -6.86 -2.76
N GLN A 304 34.05 -7.36 -3.74
CA GLN A 304 33.50 -8.15 -4.85
C GLN A 304 32.90 -9.47 -4.40
N GLU A 305 33.40 -10.10 -3.32
CA GLU A 305 32.83 -11.31 -2.76
C GLU A 305 31.45 -11.03 -2.13
N LEU A 306 31.35 -9.95 -1.35
CA LEU A 306 30.08 -9.46 -0.83
C LEU A 306 29.09 -9.15 -1.97
N ALA A 307 29.56 -8.42 -3.00
CA ALA A 307 28.73 -8.07 -4.15
C ALA A 307 28.22 -9.32 -4.89
N HIS A 308 29.03 -10.36 -5.03
CA HIS A 308 28.63 -11.63 -5.64
C HIS A 308 27.47 -12.32 -4.86
N ILE A 309 27.55 -12.35 -3.52
CA ILE A 309 26.48 -12.89 -2.69
C ILE A 309 25.19 -12.11 -2.90
N ILE A 310 25.28 -10.78 -2.89
CA ILE A 310 24.12 -9.89 -3.05
C ILE A 310 23.52 -10.02 -4.44
N GLU A 311 24.32 -9.98 -5.50
CA GLU A 311 23.91 -10.08 -6.89
C GLU A 311 23.12 -11.37 -7.16
N ALA A 312 23.62 -12.51 -6.65
CA ALA A 312 22.94 -13.80 -6.80
C ALA A 312 21.53 -13.77 -6.22
N ARG A 313 21.34 -13.24 -5.01
CA ARG A 313 20.02 -13.15 -4.36
C ARG A 313 19.10 -12.15 -5.04
N VAL A 314 19.63 -11.02 -5.46
CA VAL A 314 18.84 -9.98 -6.17
C VAL A 314 18.39 -10.49 -7.54
N ALA A 315 19.26 -11.20 -8.27
CA ALA A 315 18.90 -11.83 -9.54
C ALA A 315 17.81 -12.90 -9.37
N GLU A 316 17.88 -13.73 -8.33
CA GLU A 316 16.83 -14.69 -7.99
C GLU A 316 15.49 -14.00 -7.68
N LEU A 317 15.50 -12.92 -6.88
CA LEU A 317 14.30 -12.15 -6.57
C LEU A 317 13.61 -11.65 -7.85
N PHE A 318 14.36 -11.06 -8.76
CA PHE A 318 13.80 -10.56 -10.03
C PHE A 318 13.40 -11.69 -10.99
N SER A 319 14.08 -12.85 -10.94
CA SER A 319 13.68 -14.03 -11.70
C SER A 319 12.32 -14.56 -11.24
N LEU A 320 12.09 -14.62 -9.92
CA LEU A 320 10.79 -14.97 -9.36
C LEU A 320 9.71 -13.93 -9.73
N THR A 321 10.05 -12.64 -9.66
CA THR A 321 9.16 -11.55 -10.07
C THR A 321 8.77 -11.67 -11.55
N LEU A 322 9.73 -11.95 -12.43
CA LEU A 322 9.47 -12.16 -13.86
C LEU A 322 8.57 -13.38 -14.13
N GLN A 323 8.79 -14.48 -13.40
CA GLN A 323 7.92 -15.66 -13.52
C GLN A 323 6.46 -15.32 -13.18
N GLU A 324 6.24 -14.52 -12.14
CA GLU A 324 4.89 -14.11 -11.75
C GLU A 324 4.27 -13.13 -12.74
N ILE A 325 5.04 -12.18 -13.28
CA ILE A 325 4.57 -11.29 -14.36
C ILE A 325 4.14 -12.11 -15.58
N LYS A 326 4.95 -13.09 -15.99
CA LYS A 326 4.58 -14.00 -17.10
C LYS A 326 3.35 -14.85 -16.77
N ARG A 327 3.27 -15.37 -15.55
CA ARG A 327 2.10 -16.16 -15.11
C ARG A 327 0.81 -15.34 -15.10
N SER A 328 0.89 -14.05 -14.81
CA SER A 328 -0.25 -13.14 -14.87
C SER A 328 -0.78 -12.90 -16.28
N GLY A 329 0.03 -13.15 -17.32
CA GLY A 329 -0.30 -12.90 -18.73
C GLY A 329 -0.17 -11.43 -19.14
N TYR A 330 0.44 -10.57 -18.30
CA TYR A 330 0.57 -9.13 -18.57
C TYR A 330 2.00 -8.69 -18.92
N ASP A 331 2.91 -9.62 -19.17
CA ASP A 331 4.31 -9.34 -19.50
C ASP A 331 4.50 -8.50 -20.77
N GLY A 332 3.61 -8.63 -21.76
CA GLY A 332 3.61 -7.80 -22.96
C GLY A 332 2.95 -6.42 -22.80
N LEU A 333 2.38 -6.09 -21.65
CA LEU A 333 1.58 -4.88 -21.41
C LEU A 333 2.25 -3.86 -20.49
N LEU A 334 3.59 -3.89 -20.39
CA LEU A 334 4.37 -3.04 -19.47
C LEU A 334 5.37 -2.14 -20.23
N PRO A 335 4.94 -1.32 -21.19
CA PRO A 335 5.86 -0.43 -21.92
C PRO A 335 6.51 0.63 -21.02
N ALA A 336 5.86 1.05 -19.91
CA ALA A 336 6.47 1.92 -18.91
C ALA A 336 7.39 1.16 -17.92
N GLY A 337 7.50 -0.17 -18.06
CA GLY A 337 8.43 -1.01 -17.34
C GLY A 337 8.08 -1.24 -15.88
N MET A 338 9.07 -1.15 -14.99
CA MET A 338 8.93 -1.39 -13.55
C MET A 338 9.46 -0.23 -12.72
N VAL A 339 8.71 0.11 -11.69
CA VAL A 339 9.11 1.09 -10.66
C VAL A 339 9.43 0.34 -9.36
N LEU A 340 10.69 0.42 -8.92
CA LEU A 340 11.15 -0.17 -7.67
C LEU A 340 10.98 0.83 -6.53
N THR A 341 10.44 0.36 -5.43
CA THR A 341 10.35 1.08 -4.16
C THR A 341 10.54 0.12 -2.98
N GLY A 342 10.30 0.60 -1.74
CA GLY A 342 10.60 -0.18 -0.54
C GLY A 342 12.07 -0.09 -0.12
N GLY A 343 12.35 -0.42 1.14
CA GLY A 343 13.67 -0.20 1.74
C GLY A 343 14.84 -0.90 1.04
N THR A 344 14.59 -2.06 0.43
CA THR A 344 15.62 -2.83 -0.28
C THR A 344 15.94 -2.25 -1.66
N SER A 345 15.04 -1.48 -2.26
CA SER A 345 15.29 -0.80 -3.54
C SER A 345 16.38 0.28 -3.46
N ALA A 346 16.75 0.68 -2.25
CA ALA A 346 17.85 1.60 -2.01
C ALA A 346 19.25 0.95 -2.15
N LEU A 347 19.31 -0.38 -2.32
CA LEU A 347 20.58 -1.09 -2.51
C LEU A 347 21.26 -0.64 -3.82
N PRO A 348 22.49 -0.14 -3.78
CA PRO A 348 23.20 0.29 -4.98
C PRO A 348 23.34 -0.84 -6.01
N GLY A 349 23.12 -0.53 -7.30
CA GLY A 349 23.18 -1.50 -8.39
C GLY A 349 21.90 -2.32 -8.61
N ILE A 350 20.92 -2.32 -7.69
CA ILE A 350 19.70 -3.15 -7.78
C ILE A 350 18.89 -2.88 -9.05
N LYS A 351 18.79 -1.61 -9.47
CA LYS A 351 18.11 -1.20 -10.70
C LYS A 351 18.68 -1.87 -11.94
N ARG A 352 20.02 -2.01 -12.01
CA ARG A 352 20.70 -2.63 -13.13
C ARG A 352 20.39 -4.11 -13.22
N VAL A 353 20.54 -4.83 -12.10
CA VAL A 353 20.19 -6.27 -12.05
C VAL A 353 18.71 -6.49 -12.42
N ALA A 354 17.82 -5.65 -11.92
CA ALA A 354 16.40 -5.70 -12.25
C ALA A 354 16.17 -5.56 -13.77
N SER A 355 16.77 -4.55 -14.39
CA SER A 355 16.60 -4.30 -15.83
C SER A 355 17.17 -5.43 -16.69
N GLU A 356 18.31 -5.99 -16.30
CA GLU A 356 18.96 -7.10 -17.02
C GLU A 356 18.11 -8.39 -16.92
N VAL A 357 17.59 -8.73 -15.73
CA VAL A 357 16.81 -9.96 -15.52
C VAL A 357 15.40 -9.86 -16.11
N LEU A 358 14.74 -8.70 -15.94
CA LEU A 358 13.36 -8.50 -16.38
C LEU A 358 13.26 -8.21 -17.90
N GLY A 359 14.30 -7.65 -18.50
CA GLY A 359 14.25 -7.16 -19.88
C GLY A 359 13.33 -5.95 -20.07
N LEU A 360 13.06 -5.21 -19.00
CA LEU A 360 12.15 -4.05 -18.95
C LEU A 360 12.91 -2.77 -18.54
N PRO A 361 12.42 -1.59 -18.93
CA PRO A 361 12.87 -0.34 -18.33
C PRO A 361 12.59 -0.37 -16.82
N VAL A 362 13.58 0.02 -16.01
CA VAL A 362 13.45 0.05 -14.54
C VAL A 362 13.89 1.40 -14.01
N ARG A 363 13.11 1.96 -13.08
CA ARG A 363 13.51 3.10 -12.25
C ARG A 363 13.26 2.83 -10.78
N THR A 364 13.98 3.50 -9.91
CA THR A 364 13.69 3.55 -8.48
C THR A 364 12.91 4.81 -8.16
N ALA A 365 12.02 4.74 -7.16
CA ALA A 365 11.23 5.87 -6.74
C ALA A 365 11.00 5.87 -5.23
N GLN A 366 10.77 7.07 -4.72
CA GLN A 366 10.50 7.35 -3.31
C GLN A 366 9.43 8.43 -3.20
N PRO A 367 8.85 8.65 -2.01
CA PRO A 367 7.92 9.75 -1.81
C PRO A 367 8.58 11.10 -2.11
N GLU A 368 7.87 11.94 -2.87
CA GLU A 368 8.32 13.28 -3.25
C GLU A 368 7.27 14.33 -2.88
N ASN A 369 7.70 15.59 -2.84
CA ASN A 369 6.83 16.76 -2.59
C ASN A 369 6.06 16.67 -1.26
N LEU A 370 6.71 16.14 -0.22
CA LEU A 370 6.15 16.07 1.12
C LEU A 370 6.28 17.42 1.84
N LEU A 371 5.30 17.74 2.69
CA LEU A 371 5.28 18.94 3.53
C LEU A 371 5.33 18.53 5.02
N GLY A 372 5.92 19.37 5.87
CA GLY A 372 5.95 19.18 7.32
C GLY A 372 7.14 18.36 7.82
N LEU A 373 6.92 17.37 8.69
CA LEU A 373 7.99 16.54 9.31
C LEU A 373 8.50 15.46 8.34
N VAL A 374 9.33 15.85 7.37
CA VAL A 374 9.67 15.00 6.22
C VAL A 374 11.10 14.49 6.17
N ASP A 375 11.99 14.96 7.04
CA ASP A 375 13.44 14.69 6.98
C ASP A 375 13.82 13.21 6.84
N ARG A 376 13.03 12.32 7.45
CA ARG A 376 13.24 10.88 7.41
C ARG A 376 12.42 10.16 6.34
N LEU A 377 11.44 10.82 5.73
CA LEU A 377 10.47 10.18 4.84
C LEU A 377 10.89 10.20 3.38
N ASN A 378 11.92 10.96 3.02
CA ASN A 378 12.52 11.03 1.68
C ASN A 378 13.37 9.78 1.40
N SER A 379 12.75 8.61 1.45
CA SER A 379 13.38 7.32 1.18
C SER A 379 12.34 6.33 0.67
N PRO A 380 12.69 5.43 -0.25
CA PRO A 380 11.79 4.38 -0.72
C PRO A 380 11.19 3.53 0.40
N ALA A 381 11.89 3.44 1.53
CA ALA A 381 11.45 2.69 2.71
C ALA A 381 10.15 3.19 3.35
N TYR A 382 9.66 4.38 2.98
CA TYR A 382 8.45 4.98 3.54
C TYR A 382 7.33 5.15 2.52
N SER A 383 7.49 4.61 1.30
CA SER A 383 6.49 4.74 0.23
C SER A 383 5.13 4.20 0.62
N THR A 384 5.07 3.04 1.30
CA THR A 384 3.82 2.47 1.80
C THR A 384 3.17 3.38 2.83
N GLY A 385 3.90 3.84 3.86
CA GLY A 385 3.36 4.70 4.90
C GLY A 385 2.80 6.02 4.37
N VAL A 386 3.55 6.70 3.48
CA VAL A 386 3.09 7.93 2.81
C VAL A 386 1.92 7.63 1.87
N GLY A 387 1.98 6.48 1.19
CA GLY A 387 0.94 6.01 0.29
C GLY A 387 -0.40 5.79 0.97
N LEU A 388 -0.41 5.28 2.21
CA LEU A 388 -1.64 5.17 3.01
C LEU A 388 -2.34 6.52 3.19
N LEU A 389 -1.58 7.58 3.44
CA LEU A 389 -2.16 8.92 3.57
C LEU A 389 -2.76 9.42 2.24
N ARG A 390 -2.09 9.15 1.11
CA ARG A 390 -2.61 9.49 -0.22
C ARG A 390 -3.83 8.66 -0.59
N TRP A 391 -3.83 7.38 -0.23
CA TRP A 391 -4.99 6.49 -0.42
C TRP A 391 -6.25 7.05 0.27
N ALA A 392 -6.11 7.62 1.47
CA ALA A 392 -7.23 8.26 2.17
C ALA A 392 -7.86 9.40 1.36
N LEU A 393 -7.05 10.22 0.68
CA LEU A 393 -7.56 11.28 -0.20
C LEU A 393 -8.35 10.73 -1.38
N SER A 394 -7.86 9.67 -2.00
CA SER A 394 -8.53 9.03 -3.15
C SER A 394 -9.89 8.46 -2.76
N MET A 395 -10.02 7.90 -1.56
CA MET A 395 -11.32 7.44 -1.02
C MET A 395 -12.31 8.59 -0.84
N HIS A 396 -11.84 9.72 -0.30
CA HIS A 396 -12.68 10.90 -0.08
C HIS A 396 -13.24 11.49 -1.38
N ASP A 397 -12.43 11.52 -2.43
CA ASP A 397 -12.85 12.00 -3.76
C ASP A 397 -13.94 11.13 -4.38
N GLN A 398 -13.91 9.81 -4.14
CA GLN A 398 -14.96 8.89 -4.59
C GLN A 398 -16.28 9.13 -3.85
N ASP A 399 -16.25 9.33 -2.53
CA ASP A 399 -17.44 9.60 -1.73
C ASP A 399 -18.08 10.95 -2.08
N VAL A 400 -17.28 11.99 -2.33
CA VAL A 400 -17.77 13.33 -2.76
C VAL A 400 -18.40 13.26 -4.14
N SER A 401 -17.86 12.49 -5.08
CA SER A 401 -18.42 12.35 -6.43
C SER A 401 -19.77 11.64 -6.44
N ILE A 402 -20.01 10.71 -5.50
CA ILE A 402 -21.30 10.02 -5.30
C ILE A 402 -22.33 10.96 -4.65
N GLY A 403 -21.88 11.89 -3.77
CA GLY A 403 -22.73 12.81 -3.01
C GLY A 403 -23.33 13.96 -3.84
N HIS A 404 -22.76 14.35 -4.97
CA HIS A 404 -23.25 15.50 -5.79
C HIS A 404 -24.44 15.17 -6.70
N GLY A 405 -24.88 13.91 -6.77
CA GLY A 405 -26.05 13.48 -7.56
C GLY A 405 -27.42 13.62 -6.88
N ARG A 406 -27.49 14.02 -5.60
CA ARG A 406 -28.78 14.11 -4.85
C ARG A 406 -28.92 15.44 -4.14
N ARG A 407 -29.28 16.52 -4.85
CA ARG A 407 -30.06 17.61 -4.29
C ARG A 407 -31.45 17.61 -4.89
N SER A 408 -32.32 16.74 -4.41
CA SER A 408 -33.78 16.91 -4.43
C SER A 408 -34.23 17.29 -3.02
N LYS A 409 -35.05 18.31 -2.93
CA LYS A 409 -35.63 18.90 -1.72
C LYS A 409 -36.30 17.83 -0.82
N GLY A 410 -35.89 17.75 0.45
CA GLY A 410 -36.64 17.02 1.49
C GLY A 410 -35.74 16.39 2.52
N ASP A 411 -35.45 17.20 3.56
CA ASP A 411 -35.14 16.87 4.95
C ASP A 411 -34.91 15.38 5.33
N LYS A 412 -33.64 15.07 5.72
CA LYS A 412 -33.29 14.29 6.91
C LYS A 412 -31.78 14.02 6.92
N ARG A 413 -31.14 14.32 8.04
CA ARG A 413 -29.75 14.00 8.39
C ARG A 413 -29.42 12.57 7.96
N MET A 414 -28.44 12.41 7.06
CA MET A 414 -27.86 11.10 6.79
C MET A 414 -26.81 10.81 7.86
N ASP A 415 -27.16 9.80 8.64
CA ASP A 415 -26.37 9.19 9.68
C ASP A 415 -25.23 8.37 9.03
N PHE A 416 -24.03 8.46 9.61
CA PHE A 416 -22.84 7.66 9.28
C PHE A 416 -23.07 6.12 9.38
N GLY A 417 -24.28 5.70 9.68
CA GLY A 417 -24.72 4.32 9.76
C GLY A 417 -24.77 3.55 8.42
N PHE A 418 -24.60 4.19 7.25
CA PHE A 418 -24.73 3.50 5.98
C PHE A 418 -23.48 2.63 5.66
N VAL A 419 -22.29 3.13 5.98
CA VAL A 419 -21.04 2.35 5.84
C VAL A 419 -21.04 1.14 6.79
N LYS A 420 -21.56 1.31 8.01
CA LYS A 420 -21.73 0.23 9.00
C LYS A 420 -22.80 -0.80 8.60
N LYS A 421 -23.80 -0.43 7.80
CA LYS A 421 -24.84 -1.34 7.28
C LYS A 421 -24.37 -2.16 6.07
N LEU A 422 -23.41 -1.66 5.28
CA LEU A 422 -22.84 -2.43 4.18
C LEU A 422 -21.88 -3.53 4.65
N PHE A 423 -21.24 -3.33 5.83
CA PHE A 423 -20.31 -4.28 6.42
C PHE A 423 -20.87 -5.13 7.57
N GLY A 424 -22.09 -4.82 8.06
CA GLY A 424 -22.65 -5.41 9.28
C GLY A 424 -23.72 -6.49 9.08
N ARG A 425 -23.88 -7.05 7.89
CA ARG A 425 -24.95 -8.05 7.63
C ARG A 425 -24.42 -9.33 6.98
N ILE A 426 -23.38 -9.93 7.55
CA ILE A 426 -23.10 -11.37 7.41
C ILE A 426 -22.38 -11.82 8.68
N LEU A 427 -23.15 -12.14 9.70
CA LEU A 427 -22.82 -13.14 10.72
C LEU A 427 -24.13 -13.81 11.14
N PRO A 428 -24.18 -15.16 11.20
CA PRO A 428 -25.21 -15.87 11.89
C PRO A 428 -25.09 -15.66 13.39
#